data_8a2854f3a68f941dbef16144becca6ee
#
_entry.id   8a2854f3a68f941dbef16144becca6ee
#
_cell.length_a   1.000
_cell.length_b   1.000
_cell.length_c   1.000
_cell.angle_alpha   90.00
_cell.angle_beta   90.00
_cell.angle_gamma   90.00
#
_symmetry.space_group_name_H-M   'P 1'
#
loop_
_entity.id
_entity.type
_entity.pdbx_description
1 polymer ?
#
loop_
_entity_poly.entity_id
_entity_poly.type
_entity_poly.pdbx_seq_one_letter_code
_entity_poly.pdbx_strand_id
1 'polypeptide(L)'
;MNQVRIAVNGTPRELVVPANELLLDTLRERLGLTGAKRSCDVQVCGTCTVLVDGQPVSSCTYLACDADGREVLTIEGFAEQAEFAEFERAFDERAALQCGFCTPGFVLTLKALRDAGELRSREDVIRGLDGNVCRCTGYKSIVEAAEMLVGEPAAPGGER
;
A
#
# COMPACT_ATOMS: atom_id res chain seq x y z
N MET A 1 14.94 9.22 -21.49
CA MET A 1 15.33 9.38 -20.06
C MET A 1 14.59 10.59 -19.53
N ASN A 2 13.81 10.41 -18.44
CA ASN A 2 13.06 11.47 -17.79
C ASN A 2 13.68 11.75 -16.43
N GLN A 3 13.83 13.03 -16.10
CA GLN A 3 14.16 13.44 -14.74
C GLN A 3 12.86 13.43 -13.92
N VAL A 4 12.86 12.76 -12.78
CA VAL A 4 11.70 12.58 -11.90
C VAL A 4 12.09 12.99 -10.49
N ARG A 5 11.25 13.81 -9.86
CA ARG A 5 11.38 14.22 -8.47
C ARG A 5 10.20 13.68 -7.69
N ILE A 6 10.44 12.71 -6.84
CA ILE A 6 9.40 12.07 -6.01
C ILE A 6 9.80 12.16 -4.54
N ALA A 7 8.84 12.31 -3.66
CA ALA A 7 9.05 12.09 -2.23
C ALA A 7 8.70 10.63 -1.92
N VAL A 8 9.68 9.84 -1.51
CA VAL A 8 9.44 8.44 -1.14
C VAL A 8 9.63 8.28 0.37
N ASN A 9 8.57 7.89 1.05
CA ASN A 9 8.53 7.79 2.51
C ASN A 9 9.01 9.09 3.20
N GLY A 10 8.51 10.22 2.72
CA GLY A 10 8.88 11.55 3.21
C GLY A 10 10.29 12.03 2.80
N THR A 11 11.06 11.23 2.07
CA THR A 11 12.41 11.60 1.63
C THR A 11 12.40 12.00 0.14
N PRO A 12 12.78 13.25 -0.21
CA PRO A 12 12.90 13.67 -1.60
C PRO A 12 13.96 12.85 -2.36
N ARG A 13 13.63 12.42 -3.57
CA ARG A 13 14.51 11.68 -4.48
C ARG A 13 14.50 12.33 -5.85
N GLU A 14 15.67 12.53 -6.43
CA GLU A 14 15.85 12.93 -7.82
C GLU A 14 16.43 11.76 -8.59
N LEU A 15 15.71 11.30 -9.61
CA LEU A 15 16.05 10.12 -10.39
C LEU A 15 16.00 10.43 -11.87
N VAL A 16 16.82 9.73 -12.65
CA VAL A 16 16.73 9.72 -14.12
C VAL A 16 16.30 8.32 -14.53
N VAL A 17 15.08 8.24 -15.09
CA VAL A 17 14.45 6.96 -15.42
C VAL A 17 14.10 6.87 -16.91
N PRO A 18 14.12 5.68 -17.52
CA PRO A 18 13.50 5.45 -18.83
C PRO A 18 12.03 5.83 -18.83
N ALA A 19 11.49 6.26 -19.96
CA ALA A 19 10.09 6.67 -20.08
C ALA A 19 9.09 5.54 -19.77
N ASN A 20 9.50 4.30 -19.97
CA ASN A 20 8.71 3.09 -19.72
C ASN A 20 9.04 2.38 -18.42
N GLU A 21 9.83 2.99 -17.54
CA GLU A 21 10.17 2.39 -16.25
C GLU A 21 8.94 2.41 -15.33
N LEU A 22 8.67 1.27 -14.68
CA LEU A 22 7.57 1.12 -13.77
C LEU A 22 7.97 1.60 -12.36
N LEU A 23 7.02 2.18 -11.64
CA LEU A 23 7.25 2.64 -10.26
C LEU A 23 7.74 1.49 -9.37
N LEU A 24 7.22 0.28 -9.58
CA LEU A 24 7.68 -0.91 -8.86
C LEU A 24 9.17 -1.17 -9.04
N ASP A 25 9.69 -1.05 -10.28
CA ASP A 25 11.11 -1.26 -10.55
C ASP A 25 11.98 -0.16 -9.92
N THR A 26 11.52 1.10 -10.03
CA THR A 26 12.19 2.22 -9.37
C THR A 26 12.32 1.99 -7.86
N LEU A 27 11.21 1.61 -7.19
CA LEU A 27 11.21 1.37 -5.75
C LEU A 27 12.14 0.22 -5.37
N ARG A 28 12.04 -0.92 -6.07
CA ARG A 28 12.77 -2.14 -5.72
C ARG A 28 14.24 -2.12 -6.12
N GLU A 29 14.52 -1.74 -7.37
CA GLU A 29 15.86 -1.92 -7.95
C GLU A 29 16.76 -0.69 -7.73
N ARG A 30 16.18 0.52 -7.68
CA ARG A 30 16.97 1.74 -7.46
C ARG A 30 17.00 2.20 -6.02
N LEU A 31 15.88 2.02 -5.29
CA LEU A 31 15.76 2.51 -3.91
C LEU A 31 15.87 1.40 -2.86
N GLY A 32 15.91 0.12 -3.27
CA GLY A 32 16.04 -1.03 -2.37
C GLY A 32 14.79 -1.30 -1.52
N LEU A 33 13.64 -0.68 -1.84
CA LEU A 33 12.38 -0.85 -1.13
C LEU A 33 11.64 -2.07 -1.69
N THR A 34 11.86 -3.22 -1.08
CA THR A 34 11.41 -4.52 -1.61
C THR A 34 10.09 -5.02 -1.03
N GLY A 35 9.43 -4.24 -0.17
CA GLY A 35 8.14 -4.56 0.44
C GLY A 35 7.01 -4.69 -0.57
N ALA A 36 6.92 -3.79 -1.56
CA ALA A 36 6.06 -3.99 -2.71
C ALA A 36 6.58 -5.14 -3.59
N LYS A 37 5.72 -6.08 -3.94
CA LYS A 37 6.11 -7.35 -4.58
C LYS A 37 5.61 -7.45 -6.02
N ARG A 38 6.45 -8.01 -6.90
CA ARG A 38 6.07 -8.36 -8.28
C ARG A 38 5.42 -9.73 -8.31
N SER A 39 4.21 -9.86 -8.88
CA SER A 39 3.51 -11.12 -9.03
C SER A 39 2.75 -11.23 -10.35
N CYS A 40 1.63 -10.50 -10.54
CA CYS A 40 0.80 -10.66 -11.74
C CYS A 40 1.20 -9.77 -12.91
N ASP A 41 1.78 -8.60 -12.67
CA ASP A 41 2.15 -7.55 -13.65
C ASP A 41 1.00 -7.02 -14.53
N VAL A 42 -0.25 -7.21 -14.09
CA VAL A 42 -1.47 -6.84 -14.83
C VAL A 42 -2.52 -6.19 -13.92
N GLN A 43 -2.09 -5.58 -12.80
CA GLN A 43 -2.94 -4.81 -11.89
C GLN A 43 -4.12 -5.60 -11.26
N VAL A 44 -3.93 -6.89 -10.99
CA VAL A 44 -4.99 -7.77 -10.47
C VAL A 44 -4.77 -8.17 -9.01
N CYS A 45 -3.52 -8.49 -8.63
CA CYS A 45 -3.28 -9.18 -7.36
C CYS A 45 -3.01 -8.28 -6.15
N GLY A 46 -2.77 -6.99 -6.33
CA GLY A 46 -2.54 -6.02 -5.27
C GLY A 46 -1.25 -6.18 -4.45
N THR A 47 -0.36 -7.15 -4.76
CA THR A 47 0.88 -7.36 -4.00
C THR A 47 1.91 -6.24 -4.20
N CYS A 48 1.76 -5.46 -5.26
CA CYS A 48 2.59 -4.31 -5.59
C CYS A 48 2.00 -2.98 -5.13
N THR A 49 0.92 -2.98 -4.36
CA THR A 49 0.26 -1.75 -3.90
C THR A 49 1.23 -0.87 -3.12
N VAL A 50 1.27 0.40 -3.52
CA VAL A 50 1.86 1.53 -2.80
C VAL A 50 0.85 2.67 -2.78
N LEU A 51 1.03 3.68 -1.93
CA LEU A 51 0.17 4.85 -1.96
C LEU A 51 0.89 5.98 -2.71
N VAL A 52 0.19 6.58 -3.67
CA VAL A 52 0.64 7.80 -4.35
C VAL A 52 -0.34 8.91 -3.98
N ASP A 53 0.14 9.96 -3.32
CA ASP A 53 -0.69 11.00 -2.73
C ASP A 53 -1.86 10.44 -1.89
N GLY A 54 -1.58 9.40 -1.10
CA GLY A 54 -2.55 8.71 -0.25
C GLY A 54 -3.47 7.72 -0.98
N GLN A 55 -3.42 7.64 -2.32
CA GLN A 55 -4.28 6.75 -3.10
C GLN A 55 -3.57 5.41 -3.41
N PRO A 56 -4.24 4.26 -3.25
CA PRO A 56 -3.63 2.97 -3.55
C PRO A 56 -3.48 2.78 -5.06
N VAL A 57 -2.26 2.50 -5.50
CA VAL A 57 -1.95 2.25 -6.90
C VAL A 57 -1.21 0.93 -7.08
N SER A 58 -1.42 0.27 -8.20
CA SER A 58 -0.66 -0.91 -8.62
C SER A 58 0.66 -0.49 -9.25
N SER A 59 1.74 -0.43 -8.48
CA SER A 59 3.05 0.05 -8.95
C SER A 59 3.64 -0.77 -10.09
N CYS A 60 3.16 -2.00 -10.33
CA CYS A 60 3.59 -2.85 -11.45
C CYS A 60 3.07 -2.41 -12.83
N THR A 61 2.14 -1.43 -12.88
CA THR A 61 1.59 -0.85 -14.11
C THR A 61 1.63 0.68 -14.11
N TYR A 62 2.05 1.27 -13.01
CA TYR A 62 2.20 2.72 -12.84
C TYR A 62 3.60 3.14 -13.33
N LEU A 63 3.67 4.13 -14.22
CA LEU A 63 4.96 4.62 -14.72
C LEU A 63 5.66 5.49 -13.67
N ALA A 64 6.97 5.32 -13.54
CA ALA A 64 7.75 6.12 -12.60
C ALA A 64 7.68 7.62 -12.92
N CYS A 65 7.58 8.00 -14.20
CA CYS A 65 7.45 9.39 -14.62
C CYS A 65 6.11 10.02 -14.22
N ASP A 66 5.05 9.22 -14.02
CA ASP A 66 3.75 9.73 -13.57
C ASP A 66 3.73 10.05 -12.06
N ALA A 67 4.76 9.60 -11.34
CA ALA A 67 4.99 9.96 -9.94
C ALA A 67 5.79 11.27 -9.75
N ASP A 68 6.16 11.97 -10.82
CA ASP A 68 6.89 13.24 -10.72
C ASP A 68 6.09 14.27 -9.92
N GLY A 69 6.73 14.88 -8.93
CA GLY A 69 6.13 15.85 -8.00
C GLY A 69 5.18 15.25 -6.96
N ARG A 70 5.06 13.91 -6.87
CA ARG A 70 4.12 13.23 -5.97
C ARG A 70 4.81 12.65 -4.74
N GLU A 71 3.99 12.34 -3.74
CA GLU A 71 4.40 11.59 -2.56
C GLU A 71 4.07 10.12 -2.71
N VAL A 72 5.06 9.25 -2.47
CA VAL A 72 4.91 7.79 -2.53
C VAL A 72 5.17 7.21 -1.15
N LEU A 73 4.17 6.52 -0.59
CA LEU A 73 4.33 5.77 0.66
C LEU A 73 4.38 4.27 0.35
N THR A 74 5.44 3.63 0.80
CA THR A 74 5.60 2.17 0.76
C THR A 74 5.37 1.56 2.14
N ILE A 75 5.29 0.23 2.21
CA ILE A 75 5.13 -0.46 3.50
C ILE A 75 6.27 -0.16 4.47
N GLU A 76 7.49 0.02 3.96
CA GLU A 76 8.63 0.38 4.79
C GLU A 76 8.43 1.74 5.48
N GLY A 77 7.95 2.74 4.74
CA GLY A 77 7.68 4.05 5.33
C GLY A 77 6.46 4.06 6.24
N PHE A 78 5.45 3.24 5.95
CA PHE A 78 4.31 3.09 6.85
C PHE A 78 4.71 2.39 8.16
N ALA A 79 5.62 1.41 8.08
CA ALA A 79 6.12 0.70 9.28
C ALA A 79 6.86 1.61 10.28
N GLU A 80 7.34 2.77 9.85
CA GLU A 80 7.96 3.78 10.73
C GLU A 80 6.93 4.69 11.42
N GLN A 81 5.67 4.66 11.02
CA GLN A 81 4.59 5.48 11.59
C GLN A 81 3.98 4.79 12.83
N ALA A 82 3.65 5.59 13.85
CA ALA A 82 3.06 5.07 15.09
C ALA A 82 1.76 4.28 14.86
N GLU A 83 0.99 4.65 13.85
CA GLU A 83 -0.25 4.00 13.45
C GLU A 83 -0.04 2.54 13.01
N PHE A 84 1.13 2.20 12.47
CA PHE A 84 1.42 0.85 11.98
C PHE A 84 1.29 -0.22 13.06
N ALA A 85 1.59 0.09 14.32
CA ALA A 85 1.49 -0.84 15.44
C ALA A 85 0.07 -1.42 15.62
N GLU A 86 -0.96 -0.66 15.24
CA GLU A 86 -2.34 -1.13 15.28
C GLU A 86 -2.62 -2.17 14.19
N PHE A 87 -2.11 -1.94 12.98
CA PHE A 87 -2.21 -2.89 11.88
C PHE A 87 -1.43 -4.17 12.16
N GLU A 88 -0.20 -4.04 12.65
CA GLU A 88 0.64 -5.17 13.04
C GLU A 88 -0.08 -6.04 14.09
N ARG A 89 -0.60 -5.42 15.16
CA ARG A 89 -1.36 -6.12 16.20
C ARG A 89 -2.59 -6.84 15.64
N ALA A 90 -3.38 -6.19 14.78
CA ALA A 90 -4.58 -6.78 14.20
C ALA A 90 -4.26 -8.02 13.36
N PHE A 91 -3.22 -7.95 12.53
CA PHE A 91 -2.78 -9.06 11.70
C PHE A 91 -2.17 -10.20 12.53
N ASP A 92 -1.45 -9.90 13.61
CA ASP A 92 -0.86 -10.90 14.51
C ASP A 92 -1.94 -11.62 15.32
N GLU A 93 -2.84 -10.89 16.00
CA GLU A 93 -3.90 -11.45 16.82
C GLU A 93 -4.85 -12.37 16.04
N ARG A 94 -5.06 -12.11 14.76
CA ARG A 94 -5.92 -12.93 13.87
C ARG A 94 -5.16 -13.95 13.05
N ALA A 95 -3.85 -14.08 13.22
CA ALA A 95 -2.99 -14.91 12.40
C ALA A 95 -3.25 -14.68 10.89
N ALA A 96 -3.36 -13.40 10.50
CA ALA A 96 -3.80 -12.97 9.18
C ALA A 96 -2.68 -13.05 8.13
N LEU A 97 -1.54 -13.60 8.47
CA LEU A 97 -0.43 -13.83 7.56
C LEU A 97 0.09 -15.28 7.66
N GLN A 98 0.51 -15.82 6.54
CA GLN A 98 1.22 -17.10 6.46
C GLN A 98 2.58 -16.88 5.80
N CYS A 99 2.66 -16.87 4.47
CA CYS A 99 3.93 -16.59 3.79
C CYS A 99 4.33 -15.11 3.84
N GLY A 100 3.39 -14.18 4.12
CA GLY A 100 3.63 -12.74 4.24
C GLY A 100 3.78 -12.00 2.91
N PHE A 101 3.78 -12.69 1.76
CA PHE A 101 4.06 -12.10 0.45
C PHE A 101 3.04 -11.01 0.05
N CYS A 102 1.74 -11.24 0.28
CA CYS A 102 0.67 -10.31 -0.05
C CYS A 102 0.40 -9.26 1.05
N THR A 103 0.89 -9.50 2.27
CA THR A 103 0.56 -8.68 3.45
C THR A 103 0.82 -7.18 3.28
N PRO A 104 1.96 -6.72 2.72
CA PRO A 104 2.20 -5.30 2.48
C PRO A 104 1.11 -4.63 1.64
N GLY A 105 0.64 -5.31 0.59
CA GLY A 105 -0.43 -4.79 -0.26
C GLY A 105 -1.76 -4.66 0.47
N PHE A 106 -2.16 -5.68 1.25
CA PHE A 106 -3.36 -5.61 2.08
C PHE A 106 -3.29 -4.48 3.10
N VAL A 107 -2.17 -4.35 3.80
CA VAL A 107 -1.97 -3.33 4.84
C VAL A 107 -2.09 -1.92 4.25
N LEU A 108 -1.42 -1.63 3.12
CA LEU A 108 -1.50 -0.31 2.48
C LEU A 108 -2.88 -0.02 1.87
N THR A 109 -3.57 -1.03 1.35
CA THR A 109 -4.96 -0.87 0.90
C THR A 109 -5.88 -0.50 2.07
N LEU A 110 -5.77 -1.21 3.20
CA LEU A 110 -6.53 -0.92 4.41
C LEU A 110 -6.21 0.47 4.97
N LYS A 111 -4.93 0.87 4.96
CA LYS A 111 -4.50 2.21 5.35
C LYS A 111 -5.22 3.28 4.51
N ALA A 112 -5.20 3.14 3.19
CA ALA A 112 -5.86 4.09 2.30
C ALA A 112 -7.37 4.17 2.54
N LEU A 113 -8.05 3.03 2.71
CA LEU A 113 -9.48 2.97 3.01
C LEU A 113 -9.82 3.63 4.36
N ARG A 114 -8.97 3.42 5.36
CA ARG A 114 -9.12 4.05 6.68
C ARG A 114 -8.97 5.55 6.60
N ASP A 115 -7.93 6.04 5.94
CA ASP A 115 -7.68 7.48 5.76
C ASP A 115 -8.80 8.17 4.97
N ALA A 116 -9.39 7.47 4.01
CA ALA A 116 -10.54 7.96 3.24
C ALA A 116 -11.86 7.90 4.03
N GLY A 117 -11.89 7.30 5.23
CA GLY A 117 -13.11 7.08 5.99
C GLY A 117 -14.06 6.06 5.35
N GLU A 118 -13.51 5.17 4.52
CA GLU A 118 -14.25 4.13 3.79
C GLU A 118 -14.25 2.77 4.50
N LEU A 119 -13.53 2.63 5.61
CA LEU A 119 -13.42 1.39 6.39
C LEU A 119 -14.38 1.44 7.60
N ARG A 120 -15.68 1.25 7.39
CA ARG A 120 -16.73 1.44 8.41
C ARG A 120 -17.47 0.17 8.80
N SER A 121 -17.42 -0.86 7.99
CA SER A 121 -18.15 -2.11 8.18
C SER A 121 -17.39 -3.30 7.59
N ARG A 122 -17.82 -4.51 7.95
CA ARG A 122 -17.32 -5.74 7.33
C ARG A 122 -17.51 -5.75 5.80
N GLU A 123 -18.64 -5.24 5.32
CA GLU A 123 -18.95 -5.15 3.91
C GLU A 123 -17.99 -4.19 3.19
N ASP A 124 -17.61 -3.09 3.82
CA ASP A 124 -16.62 -2.15 3.29
C ASP A 124 -15.23 -2.81 3.23
N VAL A 125 -14.86 -3.57 4.27
CA VAL A 125 -13.61 -4.37 4.29
C VAL A 125 -13.58 -5.33 3.10
N ILE A 126 -14.62 -6.15 2.93
CA ILE A 126 -14.68 -7.15 1.85
C ILE A 126 -14.57 -6.47 0.49
N ARG A 127 -15.34 -5.41 0.26
CA ARG A 127 -15.34 -4.66 -1.00
C ARG A 127 -14.00 -3.97 -1.28
N GLY A 128 -13.44 -3.35 -0.25
CA GLY A 128 -12.15 -2.63 -0.37
C GLY A 128 -10.97 -3.55 -0.65
N LEU A 129 -11.05 -4.81 -0.25
CA LEU A 129 -9.99 -5.80 -0.46
C LEU A 129 -10.16 -6.64 -1.74
N ASP A 130 -11.19 -6.40 -2.56
CA ASP A 130 -11.43 -7.16 -3.80
C ASP A 130 -10.23 -7.12 -4.78
N GLY A 131 -9.42 -6.06 -4.74
CA GLY A 131 -8.20 -5.91 -5.53
C GLY A 131 -6.95 -6.60 -4.96
N ASN A 132 -7.07 -7.34 -3.85
CA ASN A 132 -5.95 -7.98 -3.18
C ASN A 132 -6.11 -9.51 -3.15
N VAL A 133 -5.10 -10.24 -3.64
CA VAL A 133 -5.14 -11.71 -3.73
C VAL A 133 -4.20 -12.33 -2.71
N CYS A 134 -4.74 -13.27 -1.92
CA CYS A 134 -3.96 -14.14 -1.04
C CYS A 134 -4.21 -15.61 -1.40
N ARG A 135 -3.13 -16.38 -1.63
CA ARG A 135 -3.22 -17.80 -1.96
C ARG A 135 -3.21 -18.71 -0.72
N CYS A 136 -2.80 -18.17 0.44
CA CYS A 136 -2.49 -18.99 1.62
C CYS A 136 -3.62 -19.00 2.66
N THR A 137 -4.18 -17.84 3.02
CA THR A 137 -5.02 -17.66 4.21
C THR A 137 -6.49 -18.02 4.03
N GLY A 138 -6.98 -18.06 2.77
CA GLY A 138 -8.42 -18.18 2.49
C GLY A 138 -9.23 -16.94 2.90
N TYR A 139 -8.56 -15.79 3.10
CA TYR A 139 -9.11 -14.45 3.40
C TYR A 139 -9.76 -14.28 4.78
N LYS A 140 -10.32 -15.30 5.40
CA LYS A 140 -11.08 -15.17 6.64
C LYS A 140 -10.32 -14.39 7.71
N SER A 141 -9.08 -14.81 8.01
CA SER A 141 -8.25 -14.16 9.03
C SER A 141 -7.85 -12.73 8.64
N ILE A 142 -7.64 -12.44 7.34
CA ILE A 142 -7.36 -11.09 6.87
C ILE A 142 -8.57 -10.18 7.04
N VAL A 143 -9.77 -10.65 6.71
CA VAL A 143 -11.01 -9.88 6.92
C VAL A 143 -11.25 -9.64 8.41
N GLU A 144 -11.06 -10.66 9.27
CA GLU A 144 -11.18 -10.50 10.73
C GLU A 144 -10.15 -9.53 11.33
N ALA A 145 -8.92 -9.49 10.79
CA ALA A 145 -7.92 -8.50 11.17
C ALA A 145 -8.33 -7.09 10.72
N ALA A 146 -8.81 -6.95 9.49
CA ALA A 146 -9.27 -5.68 8.96
C ALA A 146 -10.49 -5.13 9.71
N GLU A 147 -11.38 -6.01 10.22
CA GLU A 147 -12.51 -5.62 11.08
C GLU A 147 -12.05 -4.99 12.40
N MET A 148 -10.88 -5.37 12.93
CA MET A 148 -10.30 -4.73 14.11
C MET A 148 -9.84 -3.29 13.84
N LEU A 149 -9.62 -2.94 12.58
CA LEU A 149 -9.21 -1.60 12.14
C LEU A 149 -10.40 -0.73 11.75
N VAL A 150 -11.62 -1.29 11.73
CA VAL A 150 -12.86 -0.54 11.57
C VAL A 150 -13.04 0.36 12.79
N GLY A 151 -13.03 1.66 12.60
CA GLY A 151 -13.16 2.65 13.65
C GLY A 151 -13.94 3.87 13.20
N GLU A 152 -14.24 4.77 14.13
CA GLU A 152 -14.79 6.07 13.73
C GLU A 152 -13.81 6.75 12.75
N PRO A 153 -14.33 7.38 11.67
CA PRO A 153 -13.46 8.07 10.71
C PRO A 153 -12.60 9.08 11.46
N ALA A 154 -11.30 9.07 11.17
CA ALA A 154 -10.41 10.13 11.64
C ALA A 154 -11.07 11.46 11.27
N ALA A 155 -11.19 12.38 12.25
CA ALA A 155 -11.77 13.68 12.00
C ALA A 155 -11.05 14.32 10.79
N PRO A 156 -11.77 14.92 9.83
CA PRO A 156 -11.16 15.50 8.66
C PRO A 156 -10.07 16.46 9.11
N GLY A 157 -8.85 16.17 8.73
CA GLY A 157 -7.69 16.98 9.05
C GLY A 157 -7.97 18.41 8.64
N GLY A 158 -7.91 19.31 9.61
CA GLY A 158 -8.19 20.72 9.41
C GLY A 158 -7.39 21.30 8.26
N GLU A 159 -8.06 22.09 7.48
CA GLU A 159 -7.52 22.93 6.41
C GLU A 159 -6.17 23.55 6.79
N ARG A 160 -5.19 23.35 5.92
CA ARG A 160 -4.04 24.27 5.82
C ARG A 160 -3.78 24.60 4.37
#